data_684ae5bc18bd63fbc3f08164f932b732
#
_entry.id   684ae5bc18bd63fbc3f08164f932b732
#
_cell.length_a   1.000
_cell.length_b   1.000
_cell.length_c   1.000
_cell.angle_alpha   90.00
_cell.angle_beta   90.00
_cell.angle_gamma   90.00
#
_symmetry.space_group_name_H-M   'P 1'
#
loop_
_entity.id
_entity.type
_entity.pdbx_description
1 polymer ?
#
loop_
_entity_poly.entity_id
_entity_poly.type
_entity_poly.pdbx_seq_one_letter_code
_entity_poly.pdbx_strand_id
1 'polypeptide(L)'
;MKPSAGNVAFQGRQINRLTGHELVSLRQDTVSFIFQDANLLPDMNAMDNVAQPLRHQGASAAYARKKAEDLLDRLGMGNRCRGMPAQLSGGEQQRVAIARALITNPKLILADEPTGALDPITSREVLSLFARLHEEEEVAFLLVTHSREVASFADRSLELREGRFIAQHGNDVDISDLSSTRALIIDETGTMTLPPEILTELGGPGKFDMETDQKKQILTLTRSASDKSEDIIEKGSLVLSSECPACKYQYIDDSQECPSCGSSRPMVLEPDS
;
A
#
# COMPACT_ATOMS: atom_id res chain seq x y z
N MET A 1 8.67 6.03 11.42
CA MET A 1 9.59 4.87 11.27
C MET A 1 10.75 5.28 10.37
N LYS A 2 11.95 4.79 10.65
CA LYS A 2 13.10 4.86 9.70
C LYS A 2 13.24 3.48 9.05
N PRO A 3 13.62 3.40 7.76
CA PRO A 3 13.89 2.12 7.13
C PRO A 3 15.04 1.40 7.85
N SER A 4 14.94 0.07 8.00
CA SER A 4 15.99 -0.76 8.62
C SER A 4 17.24 -0.85 7.74
N ALA A 5 17.04 -0.79 6.42
CA ALA A 5 18.10 -0.76 5.41
C ALA A 5 17.63 0.06 4.19
N GLY A 6 18.55 0.40 3.29
CA GLY A 6 18.26 1.17 2.09
C GLY A 6 18.09 2.67 2.33
N ASN A 7 17.81 3.40 1.27
CA ASN A 7 17.64 4.84 1.28
C ASN A 7 16.31 5.24 0.66
N VAL A 8 15.61 6.16 1.29
CA VAL A 8 14.42 6.81 0.74
C VAL A 8 14.79 8.23 0.38
N ALA A 9 14.58 8.61 -0.88
CA ALA A 9 14.80 9.97 -1.36
C ALA A 9 13.48 10.59 -1.86
N PHE A 10 13.29 11.87 -1.56
CA PHE A 10 12.18 12.66 -2.07
C PHE A 10 12.75 13.99 -2.62
N GLN A 11 12.46 14.29 -3.88
CA GLN A 11 13.01 15.45 -4.60
C GLN A 11 14.55 15.56 -4.45
N GLY A 12 15.26 14.45 -4.59
CA GLY A 12 16.73 14.38 -4.46
C GLY A 12 17.28 14.44 -3.02
N ARG A 13 16.42 14.66 -2.00
CA ARG A 13 16.82 14.71 -0.59
C ARG A 13 16.62 13.35 0.07
N GLN A 14 17.64 12.82 0.73
CA GLN A 14 17.56 11.55 1.48
C GLN A 14 16.77 11.76 2.78
N ILE A 15 15.56 11.18 2.88
CA ILE A 15 14.65 11.36 4.02
C ILE A 15 15.24 10.77 5.31
N ASN A 16 15.94 9.66 5.22
CA ASN A 16 16.55 9.00 6.38
C ASN A 16 17.66 9.85 7.05
N ARG A 17 18.19 10.86 6.36
CA ARG A 17 19.22 11.78 6.90
C ARG A 17 18.62 13.08 7.46
N LEU A 18 17.33 13.33 7.23
CA LEU A 18 16.69 14.54 7.71
C LEU A 18 16.54 14.51 9.23
N THR A 19 16.74 15.67 9.85
CA THR A 19 16.43 15.91 11.27
C THR A 19 14.93 15.94 11.51
N GLY A 20 14.50 15.87 12.76
CA GLY A 20 13.07 15.96 13.12
C GLY A 20 12.41 17.23 12.59
N HIS A 21 13.10 18.37 12.68
CA HIS A 21 12.62 19.66 12.16
C HIS A 21 12.45 19.67 10.64
N GLU A 22 13.43 19.16 9.91
CA GLU A 22 13.37 19.07 8.45
C GLU A 22 12.27 18.13 7.96
N LEU A 23 12.02 17.02 8.70
CA LEU A 23 10.91 16.11 8.40
C LEU A 23 9.55 16.77 8.64
N VAL A 24 9.41 17.60 9.67
CA VAL A 24 8.20 18.36 9.93
C VAL A 24 7.95 19.36 8.80
N SER A 25 8.96 20.15 8.42
CA SER A 25 8.86 21.09 7.29
C SER A 25 8.50 20.38 5.99
N LEU A 26 9.16 19.25 5.67
CA LEU A 26 8.84 18.46 4.49
C LEU A 26 7.37 18.04 4.46
N ARG A 27 6.82 17.58 5.59
CA ARG A 27 5.42 17.17 5.71
C ARG A 27 4.45 18.35 5.63
N GLN A 28 4.83 19.50 6.17
CA GLN A 28 3.98 20.69 6.15
C GLN A 28 3.89 21.32 4.75
N ASP A 29 5.00 21.30 4.00
CA ASP A 29 5.14 22.10 2.79
C ASP A 29 4.98 21.26 1.51
N THR A 30 5.15 19.92 1.59
CA THR A 30 5.36 19.16 0.35
C THR A 30 4.52 17.87 0.29
N VAL A 31 4.21 17.24 1.43
CA VAL A 31 3.52 15.95 1.47
C VAL A 31 2.26 16.05 2.33
N SER A 32 1.14 15.61 1.78
CA SER A 32 -0.12 15.51 2.51
C SER A 32 -0.61 14.07 2.59
N PHE A 33 -1.56 13.81 3.49
CA PHE A 33 -2.10 12.48 3.74
C PHE A 33 -3.62 12.47 3.65
N ILE A 34 -4.15 11.40 3.04
CA ILE A 34 -5.57 11.05 3.05
C ILE A 34 -5.66 9.66 3.68
N PHE A 35 -6.52 9.50 4.69
CA PHE A 35 -6.75 8.25 5.40
C PHE A 35 -8.09 7.64 4.99
N GLN A 36 -8.24 6.35 5.19
CA GLN A 36 -9.45 5.59 4.89
C GLN A 36 -10.69 6.19 5.57
N ASP A 37 -10.61 6.51 6.84
CA ASP A 37 -11.72 7.06 7.66
C ASP A 37 -11.84 8.58 7.59
N ALA A 38 -11.30 9.23 6.54
CA ALA A 38 -11.23 10.70 6.42
C ALA A 38 -10.55 11.42 7.60
N ASN A 39 -10.60 10.88 8.78
CA ASN A 39 -9.96 11.35 10.03
C ASN A 39 -10.15 12.85 10.29
N LEU A 40 -11.42 13.30 10.20
CA LEU A 40 -11.78 14.68 10.44
C LEU A 40 -11.81 14.97 11.94
N LEU A 41 -11.48 16.20 12.30
CA LEU A 41 -11.59 16.69 13.68
C LEU A 41 -13.07 16.87 14.03
N PRO A 42 -13.63 16.12 14.99
CA PRO A 42 -15.07 16.05 15.22
C PRO A 42 -15.65 17.37 15.76
N ASP A 43 -14.83 18.17 16.43
CA ASP A 43 -15.22 19.45 17.04
C ASP A 43 -15.11 20.64 16.08
N MET A 44 -14.75 20.39 14.82
CA MET A 44 -14.59 21.40 13.78
C MET A 44 -15.52 21.11 12.61
N ASN A 45 -16.13 22.16 12.04
CA ASN A 45 -16.91 22.02 10.81
C ASN A 45 -15.98 21.73 9.60
N ALA A 46 -16.56 21.45 8.43
CA ALA A 46 -15.81 21.10 7.21
C ALA A 46 -14.78 22.18 6.84
N MET A 47 -15.17 23.45 6.85
CA MET A 47 -14.28 24.57 6.50
C MET A 47 -13.11 24.69 7.50
N ASP A 48 -13.37 24.58 8.80
CA ASP A 48 -12.32 24.66 9.81
C ASP A 48 -11.37 23.45 9.76
N ASN A 49 -11.87 22.25 9.46
CA ASN A 49 -11.05 21.08 9.19
C ASN A 49 -10.09 21.33 8.02
N VAL A 50 -10.59 21.86 6.92
CA VAL A 50 -9.78 22.16 5.73
C VAL A 50 -8.79 23.30 5.98
N ALA A 51 -9.18 24.35 6.73
CA ALA A 51 -8.33 25.49 7.04
C ALA A 51 -7.15 25.16 7.99
N GLN A 52 -7.23 24.07 8.74
CA GLN A 52 -6.31 23.75 9.82
C GLN A 52 -4.83 23.64 9.39
N PRO A 53 -4.46 22.96 8.29
CA PRO A 53 -3.07 22.89 7.86
C PRO A 53 -2.44 24.27 7.58
N LEU A 54 -3.15 25.17 6.91
CA LEU A 54 -2.66 26.54 6.67
C LEU A 54 -2.47 27.32 7.97
N ARG A 55 -3.36 27.12 8.94
CA ARG A 55 -3.21 27.75 10.26
C ARG A 55 -1.99 27.26 11.01
N HIS A 56 -1.66 25.97 10.87
CA HIS A 56 -0.42 25.40 11.40
C HIS A 56 0.83 25.95 10.74
N GLN A 57 0.73 26.34 9.47
CA GLN A 57 1.80 27.05 8.75
C GLN A 57 1.88 28.55 9.11
N GLY A 58 1.03 29.05 10.05
CA GLY A 58 1.05 30.43 10.50
C GLY A 58 0.13 31.39 9.72
N ALA A 59 -0.69 30.89 8.80
CA ALA A 59 -1.66 31.72 8.08
C ALA A 59 -2.73 32.30 9.03
N SER A 60 -3.23 33.51 8.75
CA SER A 60 -4.33 34.09 9.50
C SER A 60 -5.61 33.26 9.35
N ALA A 61 -6.46 33.23 10.40
CA ALA A 61 -7.70 32.47 10.38
C ALA A 61 -8.64 32.90 9.25
N ALA A 62 -8.70 34.19 8.93
CA ALA A 62 -9.53 34.72 7.87
C ALA A 62 -9.05 34.24 6.48
N TYR A 63 -7.74 34.30 6.22
CA TYR A 63 -7.16 33.82 4.98
C TYR A 63 -7.35 32.32 4.80
N ALA A 64 -7.03 31.52 5.84
CA ALA A 64 -7.16 30.06 5.81
C ALA A 64 -8.61 29.60 5.55
N ARG A 65 -9.59 30.26 6.22
CA ARG A 65 -11.01 29.97 5.99
C ARG A 65 -11.47 30.34 4.58
N LYS A 66 -11.04 31.50 4.06
CA LYS A 66 -11.39 31.89 2.69
C LYS A 66 -10.86 30.88 1.67
N LYS A 67 -9.62 30.48 1.79
CA LYS A 67 -9.02 29.42 0.95
C LYS A 67 -9.75 28.08 1.08
N ALA A 68 -10.15 27.71 2.30
CA ALA A 68 -10.89 26.47 2.55
C ALA A 68 -12.29 26.51 1.91
N GLU A 69 -12.98 27.65 1.99
CA GLU A 69 -14.30 27.84 1.36
C GLU A 69 -14.19 27.69 -0.16
N ASP A 70 -13.23 28.41 -0.80
CA ASP A 70 -13.00 28.36 -2.25
C ASP A 70 -12.68 26.92 -2.72
N LEU A 71 -11.88 26.18 -1.95
CA LEU A 71 -11.51 24.80 -2.28
C LEU A 71 -12.68 23.83 -2.08
N LEU A 72 -13.44 23.97 -1.00
CA LEU A 72 -14.65 23.17 -0.78
C LEU A 72 -15.70 23.39 -1.86
N ASP A 73 -15.85 24.64 -2.33
CA ASP A 73 -16.77 24.96 -3.43
C ASP A 73 -16.36 24.25 -4.73
N ARG A 74 -15.06 24.28 -5.07
CA ARG A 74 -14.49 23.54 -6.22
C ARG A 74 -14.71 22.03 -6.13
N LEU A 75 -14.77 21.48 -4.94
CA LEU A 75 -15.01 20.05 -4.69
C LEU A 75 -16.50 19.70 -4.54
N GLY A 76 -17.40 20.65 -4.85
CA GLY A 76 -18.85 20.45 -4.77
C GLY A 76 -19.40 20.41 -3.34
N MET A 77 -18.67 21.00 -2.38
CA MET A 77 -18.99 21.03 -0.95
C MET A 77 -19.42 22.42 -0.46
N GLY A 78 -19.65 23.39 -1.36
CA GLY A 78 -19.96 24.79 -1.00
C GLY A 78 -21.13 24.92 -0.02
N ASN A 79 -22.21 24.21 -0.25
CA ASN A 79 -23.41 24.21 0.63
C ASN A 79 -23.20 23.46 1.95
N ARG A 80 -22.06 22.76 2.14
CA ARG A 80 -21.76 21.90 3.29
C ARG A 80 -20.56 22.41 4.12
N CYS A 81 -20.00 23.59 3.79
CA CYS A 81 -18.83 24.16 4.45
C CYS A 81 -18.95 24.27 5.98
N ARG A 82 -20.18 24.47 6.48
CA ARG A 82 -20.47 24.59 7.93
C ARG A 82 -20.93 23.28 8.57
N GLY A 83 -21.05 22.20 7.81
CA GLY A 83 -21.44 20.88 8.31
C GLY A 83 -20.39 20.32 9.26
N MET A 84 -20.85 19.78 10.40
CA MET A 84 -20.01 19.02 11.31
C MET A 84 -19.76 17.62 10.73
N PRO A 85 -18.64 16.94 11.02
CA PRO A 85 -18.35 15.61 10.50
C PRO A 85 -19.50 14.62 10.65
N ALA A 86 -20.16 14.60 11.81
CA ALA A 86 -21.30 13.72 12.08
C ALA A 86 -22.55 14.00 11.23
N GLN A 87 -22.61 15.15 10.52
CA GLN A 87 -23.71 15.55 9.66
C GLN A 87 -23.40 15.33 8.16
N LEU A 88 -22.20 14.83 7.85
CA LEU A 88 -21.72 14.59 6.51
C LEU A 88 -21.82 13.09 6.18
N SER A 89 -22.18 12.78 4.94
CA SER A 89 -22.05 11.42 4.40
C SER A 89 -20.57 11.01 4.31
N GLY A 90 -20.29 9.72 4.18
CA GLY A 90 -18.92 9.22 4.02
C GLY A 90 -18.18 9.87 2.84
N GLY A 91 -18.86 10.02 1.69
CA GLY A 91 -18.30 10.70 0.52
C GLY A 91 -18.06 12.20 0.73
N GLU A 92 -18.96 12.89 1.47
CA GLU A 92 -18.75 14.29 1.86
C GLU A 92 -17.55 14.44 2.81
N GLN A 93 -17.43 13.55 3.80
CA GLN A 93 -16.27 13.53 4.72
C GLN A 93 -14.98 13.30 3.94
N GLN A 94 -14.96 12.39 2.97
CA GLN A 94 -13.79 12.11 2.14
C GLN A 94 -13.42 13.33 1.28
N ARG A 95 -14.40 14.04 0.68
CA ARG A 95 -14.15 15.28 -0.06
C ARG A 95 -13.55 16.37 0.85
N VAL A 96 -13.98 16.48 2.09
CA VAL A 96 -13.39 17.37 3.10
C VAL A 96 -11.94 16.98 3.42
N ALA A 97 -11.66 15.68 3.56
CA ALA A 97 -10.30 15.17 3.78
C ALA A 97 -9.38 15.45 2.59
N ILE A 98 -9.88 15.29 1.36
CA ILE A 98 -9.17 15.65 0.12
C ILE A 98 -8.89 17.16 0.09
N ALA A 99 -9.89 18.01 0.37
CA ALA A 99 -9.69 19.45 0.46
C ALA A 99 -8.63 19.81 1.51
N ARG A 100 -8.68 19.19 2.68
CA ARG A 100 -7.68 19.38 3.74
C ARG A 100 -6.26 19.00 3.28
N ALA A 101 -6.14 17.94 2.51
CA ALA A 101 -4.84 17.51 1.98
C ALA A 101 -4.31 18.49 0.90
N LEU A 102 -5.18 19.07 0.09
CA LEU A 102 -4.82 19.97 -1.02
C LEU A 102 -4.50 21.40 -0.61
N ILE A 103 -5.05 21.90 0.52
CA ILE A 103 -5.04 23.31 0.84
C ILE A 103 -3.64 23.94 0.97
N THR A 104 -2.63 23.10 1.26
CA THR A 104 -1.22 23.51 1.35
C THR A 104 -0.48 23.44 0.01
N ASN A 105 -1.17 23.12 -1.09
CA ASN A 105 -0.61 22.87 -2.42
C ASN A 105 0.56 21.84 -2.37
N PRO A 106 0.32 20.62 -1.89
CA PRO A 106 1.37 19.60 -1.74
C PRO A 106 1.86 19.14 -3.12
N LYS A 107 3.10 18.65 -3.19
CA LYS A 107 3.63 18.00 -4.39
C LYS A 107 3.28 16.50 -4.45
N LEU A 108 3.01 15.91 -3.29
CA LEU A 108 2.66 14.49 -3.16
C LEU A 108 1.54 14.30 -2.14
N ILE A 109 0.54 13.54 -2.52
CA ILE A 109 -0.50 13.06 -1.60
C ILE A 109 -0.33 11.55 -1.42
N LEU A 110 -0.16 11.14 -0.17
CA LEU A 110 -0.16 9.74 0.24
C LEU A 110 -1.59 9.37 0.68
N ALA A 111 -2.22 8.43 0.00
CA ALA A 111 -3.58 8.03 0.31
C ALA A 111 -3.65 6.53 0.65
N ASP A 112 -4.13 6.25 1.86
CA ASP A 112 -4.30 4.89 2.38
C ASP A 112 -5.77 4.52 2.31
N GLU A 113 -6.11 3.55 1.43
CA GLU A 113 -7.47 3.09 1.16
C GLU A 113 -8.50 4.23 0.98
N PRO A 114 -8.23 5.23 0.11
CA PRO A 114 -8.99 6.49 0.09
C PRO A 114 -10.48 6.34 -0.27
N THR A 115 -10.88 5.17 -0.72
CA THR A 115 -12.27 4.87 -1.09
C THR A 115 -12.84 3.65 -0.37
N GLY A 116 -12.07 3.04 0.55
CA GLY A 116 -12.44 1.77 1.20
C GLY A 116 -13.73 1.81 2.04
N ALA A 117 -14.10 3.00 2.54
CA ALA A 117 -15.33 3.21 3.31
C ALA A 117 -16.52 3.74 2.47
N LEU A 118 -16.37 3.85 1.14
CA LEU A 118 -17.35 4.46 0.25
C LEU A 118 -18.12 3.41 -0.56
N ASP A 119 -19.34 3.75 -0.94
CA ASP A 119 -20.10 2.99 -1.93
C ASP A 119 -19.44 3.10 -3.34
N PRO A 120 -19.73 2.17 -4.26
CA PRO A 120 -19.04 2.13 -5.57
C PRO A 120 -19.24 3.40 -6.42
N ILE A 121 -20.36 4.09 -6.30
CA ILE A 121 -20.65 5.31 -7.09
C ILE A 121 -19.78 6.45 -6.56
N THR A 122 -19.83 6.70 -5.25
CA THR A 122 -19.04 7.73 -4.58
C THR A 122 -17.52 7.46 -4.74
N SER A 123 -17.13 6.18 -4.71
CA SER A 123 -15.74 5.76 -4.96
C SER A 123 -15.24 6.24 -6.32
N ARG A 124 -15.98 6.00 -7.40
CA ARG A 124 -15.65 6.47 -8.75
C ARG A 124 -15.59 7.97 -8.88
N GLU A 125 -16.50 8.70 -8.21
CA GLU A 125 -16.47 10.16 -8.18
C GLU A 125 -15.18 10.69 -7.53
N VAL A 126 -14.74 10.07 -6.43
CA VAL A 126 -13.48 10.42 -5.75
C VAL A 126 -12.27 10.11 -6.63
N LEU A 127 -12.24 8.94 -7.29
CA LEU A 127 -11.14 8.60 -8.21
C LEU A 127 -11.09 9.54 -9.42
N SER A 128 -12.23 9.88 -10.01
CA SER A 128 -12.31 10.87 -11.09
C SER A 128 -11.85 12.25 -10.63
N LEU A 129 -12.08 12.59 -9.36
CA LEU A 129 -11.56 13.81 -8.77
C LEU A 129 -10.03 13.76 -8.65
N PHE A 130 -9.44 12.63 -8.22
CA PHE A 130 -7.98 12.47 -8.16
C PHE A 130 -7.34 12.62 -9.55
N ALA A 131 -7.91 12.00 -10.59
CA ALA A 131 -7.41 12.14 -11.96
C ALA A 131 -7.40 13.61 -12.41
N ARG A 132 -8.49 14.34 -12.21
CA ARG A 132 -8.55 15.79 -12.54
C ARG A 132 -7.52 16.61 -11.76
N LEU A 133 -7.35 16.36 -10.47
CA LEU A 133 -6.39 17.08 -9.65
C LEU A 133 -4.94 16.79 -10.07
N HIS A 134 -4.66 15.56 -10.51
CA HIS A 134 -3.37 15.22 -11.08
C HIS A 134 -3.08 15.99 -12.36
N GLU A 135 -4.05 16.03 -13.28
CA GLU A 135 -3.93 16.75 -14.56
C GLU A 135 -3.89 18.28 -14.41
N GLU A 136 -4.76 18.84 -13.57
CA GLU A 136 -4.93 20.31 -13.45
C GLU A 136 -3.92 20.95 -12.50
N GLU A 137 -3.49 20.25 -11.45
CA GLU A 137 -2.70 20.83 -10.35
C GLU A 137 -1.28 20.22 -10.26
N GLU A 138 -0.95 19.27 -11.14
CA GLU A 138 0.35 18.56 -11.15
C GLU A 138 0.69 17.90 -9.80
N VAL A 139 -0.33 17.49 -9.05
CA VAL A 139 -0.16 16.78 -7.78
C VAL A 139 0.09 15.30 -8.05
N ALA A 140 1.17 14.76 -7.50
CA ALA A 140 1.41 13.32 -7.53
C ALA A 140 0.61 12.61 -6.43
N PHE A 141 0.03 11.44 -6.77
CA PHE A 141 -0.67 10.59 -5.81
C PHE A 141 0.07 9.26 -5.65
N LEU A 142 0.29 8.85 -4.41
CA LEU A 142 0.71 7.49 -4.05
C LEU A 142 -0.43 6.83 -3.28
N LEU A 143 -1.14 5.91 -3.94
CA LEU A 143 -2.29 5.21 -3.37
C LEU A 143 -1.85 3.85 -2.84
N VAL A 144 -2.26 3.51 -1.63
CA VAL A 144 -2.16 2.15 -1.09
C VAL A 144 -3.57 1.59 -1.05
N THR A 145 -3.81 0.45 -1.72
CA THR A 145 -5.14 -0.13 -1.82
C THR A 145 -5.10 -1.62 -2.11
N HIS A 146 -6.12 -2.34 -1.67
CA HIS A 146 -6.39 -3.72 -2.08
C HIS A 146 -7.44 -3.79 -3.21
N SER A 147 -8.02 -2.66 -3.63
CA SER A 147 -9.01 -2.58 -4.69
C SER A 147 -8.33 -2.54 -6.06
N ARG A 148 -8.65 -3.52 -6.91
CA ARG A 148 -8.20 -3.55 -8.32
C ARG A 148 -8.75 -2.37 -9.11
N GLU A 149 -9.98 -1.93 -8.82
CA GLU A 149 -10.60 -0.77 -9.46
C GLU A 149 -9.80 0.51 -9.18
N VAL A 150 -9.39 0.72 -7.92
CA VAL A 150 -8.53 1.86 -7.56
C VAL A 150 -7.16 1.77 -8.21
N ALA A 151 -6.55 0.59 -8.23
CA ALA A 151 -5.23 0.38 -8.85
C ALA A 151 -5.24 0.67 -10.36
N SER A 152 -6.37 0.43 -11.05
CA SER A 152 -6.50 0.69 -12.48
C SER A 152 -6.61 2.16 -12.86
N PHE A 153 -6.91 3.04 -11.91
CA PHE A 153 -6.91 4.50 -12.13
C PHE A 153 -5.50 5.12 -12.09
N ALA A 154 -4.53 4.39 -11.57
CA ALA A 154 -3.16 4.88 -11.46
C ALA A 154 -2.40 4.68 -12.78
N ASP A 155 -1.53 5.64 -13.14
CA ASP A 155 -0.61 5.50 -14.29
C ASP A 155 0.29 4.29 -14.18
N ARG A 156 0.59 3.90 -12.95
CA ARG A 156 1.41 2.74 -12.63
C ARG A 156 0.97 2.13 -11.30
N SER A 157 0.83 0.82 -11.26
CA SER A 157 0.60 0.10 -10.01
C SER A 157 1.70 -0.95 -9.76
N LEU A 158 2.01 -1.15 -8.49
CA LEU A 158 2.97 -2.14 -8.01
C LEU A 158 2.26 -3.08 -7.05
N GLU A 159 2.30 -4.37 -7.35
CA GLU A 159 1.76 -5.38 -6.45
C GLU A 159 2.81 -5.77 -5.41
N LEU A 160 2.45 -5.61 -4.12
CA LEU A 160 3.32 -5.92 -2.98
C LEU A 160 2.78 -7.14 -2.24
N ARG A 161 3.62 -8.15 -2.04
CA ARG A 161 3.31 -9.32 -1.20
C ARG A 161 4.48 -9.63 -0.28
N GLU A 162 4.21 -9.89 0.98
CA GLU A 162 5.22 -10.25 1.99
C GLU A 162 6.45 -9.31 1.99
N GLY A 163 6.19 -8.01 1.74
CA GLY A 163 7.24 -7.00 1.70
C GLY A 163 8.07 -6.95 0.42
N ARG A 164 7.69 -7.70 -0.63
CA ARG A 164 8.36 -7.72 -1.94
C ARG A 164 7.44 -7.26 -3.05
N PHE A 165 7.99 -6.53 -4.01
CA PHE A 165 7.28 -6.21 -5.25
C PHE A 165 7.31 -7.42 -6.17
N ILE A 166 6.15 -7.92 -6.57
CA ILE A 166 6.01 -9.12 -7.39
C ILE A 166 5.59 -8.82 -8.83
N ALA A 167 4.86 -7.74 -9.05
CA ALA A 167 4.41 -7.34 -10.38
C ALA A 167 4.26 -5.82 -10.50
N GLN A 168 4.35 -5.33 -11.73
CA GLN A 168 4.09 -3.96 -12.11
C GLN A 168 3.10 -3.93 -13.27
N HIS A 169 2.16 -2.99 -13.23
CA HIS A 169 1.21 -2.71 -14.30
C HIS A 169 1.33 -1.23 -14.72
N GLY A 170 1.16 -0.94 -16.00
CA GLY A 170 1.17 0.43 -16.56
C GLY A 170 -0.22 0.87 -17.07
N ASN A 171 -0.29 2.04 -17.71
CA ASN A 171 -1.54 2.66 -18.18
C ASN A 171 -2.35 1.87 -19.21
N ASP A 172 -1.74 0.91 -19.92
CA ASP A 172 -2.39 0.16 -20.99
C ASP A 172 -3.02 -1.16 -20.52
N VAL A 173 -3.26 -1.30 -19.21
CA VAL A 173 -3.78 -2.55 -18.64
C VAL A 173 -5.29 -2.57 -18.76
N ASP A 174 -5.80 -3.40 -19.66
CA ASP A 174 -7.20 -3.84 -19.62
C ASP A 174 -7.41 -4.69 -18.35
N ILE A 175 -8.26 -4.21 -17.44
CA ILE A 175 -8.56 -4.86 -16.15
C ILE A 175 -9.10 -6.28 -16.34
N SER A 176 -9.68 -6.58 -17.51
CA SER A 176 -10.18 -7.91 -17.86
C SER A 176 -9.08 -8.88 -18.27
N ASP A 177 -7.90 -8.39 -18.66
CA ASP A 177 -6.77 -9.21 -19.13
C ASP A 177 -5.47 -8.89 -18.37
N LEU A 178 -5.48 -9.15 -17.07
CA LEU A 178 -4.32 -8.98 -16.19
C LEU A 178 -3.14 -9.91 -16.51
N SER A 179 -3.32 -10.88 -17.39
CA SER A 179 -2.27 -11.85 -17.76
C SER A 179 -1.34 -11.34 -18.85
N SER A 180 -1.81 -10.51 -19.79
CA SER A 180 -1.06 -10.16 -21.00
C SER A 180 -0.11 -8.97 -20.86
N THR A 181 -0.30 -8.10 -19.86
CA THR A 181 0.46 -6.85 -19.68
C THR A 181 1.22 -6.75 -18.36
N ARG A 182 1.30 -7.85 -17.62
CA ARG A 182 1.92 -7.92 -16.31
C ARG A 182 3.43 -8.13 -16.41
N ALA A 183 4.22 -7.15 -15.98
CA ALA A 183 5.66 -7.34 -15.80
C ALA A 183 5.95 -7.96 -14.43
N LEU A 184 6.65 -9.10 -14.42
CA LEU A 184 7.17 -9.70 -13.18
C LEU A 184 8.47 -9.01 -12.77
N ILE A 185 8.66 -8.84 -11.47
CA ILE A 185 9.86 -8.20 -10.93
C ILE A 185 10.81 -9.27 -10.39
N ILE A 186 12.04 -9.24 -10.89
CA ILE A 186 13.16 -9.97 -10.32
C ILE A 186 13.95 -8.99 -9.46
N ASP A 187 14.12 -9.30 -8.18
CA ASP A 187 14.87 -8.44 -7.25
C ASP A 187 16.39 -8.51 -7.47
N GLU A 188 17.14 -7.67 -6.76
CA GLU A 188 18.61 -7.61 -6.86
C GLU A 188 19.32 -8.94 -6.48
N THR A 189 18.62 -9.82 -5.77
CA THR A 189 19.11 -11.15 -5.41
C THR A 189 18.79 -12.21 -6.46
N GLY A 190 18.08 -11.85 -7.53
CA GLY A 190 17.62 -12.75 -8.57
C GLY A 190 16.37 -13.55 -8.17
N THR A 191 15.67 -13.14 -7.11
CA THR A 191 14.44 -13.81 -6.64
C THR A 191 13.22 -13.22 -7.35
N MET A 192 12.33 -14.10 -7.82
CA MET A 192 11.04 -13.77 -8.41
C MET A 192 9.94 -14.50 -7.65
N THR A 193 8.84 -13.81 -7.33
CA THR A 193 7.65 -14.43 -6.77
C THR A 193 6.57 -14.48 -7.86
N LEU A 194 6.10 -15.67 -8.19
CA LEU A 194 5.01 -15.85 -9.14
C LEU A 194 3.67 -15.52 -8.48
N PRO A 195 2.80 -14.73 -9.13
CA PRO A 195 1.43 -14.55 -8.70
C PRO A 195 0.68 -15.88 -8.64
N PRO A 196 -0.27 -16.07 -7.71
CA PRO A 196 -1.01 -17.32 -7.56
C PRO A 196 -1.73 -17.76 -8.83
N GLU A 197 -2.21 -16.82 -9.62
CA GLU A 197 -2.90 -17.08 -10.88
C GLU A 197 -1.93 -17.75 -11.86
N ILE A 198 -0.74 -17.18 -12.08
CA ILE A 198 0.31 -17.76 -12.95
C ILE A 198 0.80 -19.09 -12.39
N LEU A 199 0.96 -19.17 -11.07
CA LEU A 199 1.35 -20.44 -10.44
C LEU A 199 0.29 -21.54 -10.67
N THR A 200 -0.99 -21.19 -10.65
CA THR A 200 -2.09 -22.10 -10.96
C THR A 200 -2.08 -22.55 -12.42
N GLU A 201 -1.85 -21.63 -13.36
CA GLU A 201 -1.73 -21.92 -14.80
C GLU A 201 -0.53 -22.84 -15.09
N LEU A 202 0.55 -22.71 -14.32
CA LEU A 202 1.71 -23.61 -14.39
C LEU A 202 1.47 -24.98 -13.71
N GLY A 203 0.26 -25.22 -13.19
CA GLY A 203 -0.11 -26.47 -12.52
C GLY A 203 0.23 -26.52 -11.05
N GLY A 204 0.44 -25.37 -10.38
CA GLY A 204 0.74 -25.27 -8.95
C GLY A 204 2.23 -25.29 -8.61
N PRO A 205 2.57 -25.31 -7.32
CA PRO A 205 3.95 -25.43 -6.86
C PRO A 205 4.62 -26.70 -7.37
N GLY A 206 5.92 -26.67 -7.66
CA GLY A 206 6.62 -27.83 -8.16
C GLY A 206 8.00 -27.50 -8.71
N LYS A 207 8.65 -28.48 -9.34
CA LYS A 207 9.94 -28.31 -10.02
C LYS A 207 9.71 -27.89 -11.47
N PHE A 208 10.48 -26.92 -11.90
CA PHE A 208 10.43 -26.42 -13.27
C PHE A 208 11.82 -26.46 -13.89
N ASP A 209 11.88 -26.97 -15.12
CA ASP A 209 13.06 -26.89 -15.97
C ASP A 209 13.12 -25.50 -16.57
N MET A 210 14.31 -24.92 -16.60
CA MET A 210 14.53 -23.55 -17.04
C MET A 210 15.38 -23.53 -18.32
N GLU A 211 14.85 -22.90 -19.36
CA GLU A 211 15.57 -22.66 -20.61
C GLU A 211 15.72 -21.16 -20.84
N THR A 212 16.91 -20.72 -21.25
CA THR A 212 17.20 -19.32 -21.55
C THR A 212 17.62 -19.14 -22.99
N ASP A 213 16.92 -18.28 -23.73
CA ASP A 213 17.37 -17.75 -25.01
C ASP A 213 18.00 -16.36 -24.81
N GLN A 214 19.32 -16.29 -24.70
CA GLN A 214 20.05 -15.05 -24.47
C GLN A 214 19.88 -14.03 -25.60
N LYS A 215 19.65 -14.46 -26.85
CA LYS A 215 19.46 -13.54 -27.99
C LYS A 215 18.12 -12.83 -27.94
N LYS A 216 17.10 -13.52 -27.48
CA LYS A 216 15.73 -12.99 -27.35
C LYS A 216 15.42 -12.46 -25.95
N GLN A 217 16.32 -12.66 -24.98
CA GLN A 217 16.08 -12.35 -23.56
C GLN A 217 14.82 -13.03 -23.01
N ILE A 218 14.57 -14.28 -23.43
CA ILE A 218 13.41 -15.07 -23.00
C ILE A 218 13.86 -16.12 -21.99
N LEU A 219 13.14 -16.20 -20.89
CA LEU A 219 13.20 -17.27 -19.89
C LEU A 219 11.93 -18.12 -20.04
N THR A 220 12.09 -19.42 -20.32
CA THR A 220 10.99 -20.37 -20.38
C THR A 220 11.05 -21.30 -19.17
N LEU A 221 9.95 -21.41 -18.45
CA LEU A 221 9.76 -22.36 -17.35
C LEU A 221 8.80 -23.45 -17.80
N THR A 222 9.25 -24.70 -17.80
CA THR A 222 8.44 -25.86 -18.15
C THR A 222 8.38 -26.78 -16.94
N ARG A 223 7.19 -27.26 -16.58
CA ARG A 223 7.08 -28.20 -15.47
C ARG A 223 7.89 -29.46 -15.74
N SER A 224 8.78 -29.84 -14.81
CA SER A 224 9.62 -31.03 -14.96
C SER A 224 8.79 -32.28 -15.06
N ALA A 225 9.07 -33.14 -16.04
CA ALA A 225 8.38 -34.41 -16.24
C ALA A 225 8.56 -35.39 -15.06
N SER A 226 9.58 -35.16 -14.22
CA SER A 226 9.85 -35.92 -13.00
C SER A 226 9.02 -35.51 -11.80
N ASP A 227 8.25 -34.42 -11.93
CA ASP A 227 7.42 -33.89 -10.85
C ASP A 227 6.07 -34.63 -10.79
N LYS A 228 6.12 -35.91 -10.48
CA LYS A 228 4.96 -36.59 -9.92
C LYS A 228 4.85 -36.05 -8.50
N SER A 229 3.80 -35.29 -8.23
CA SER A 229 3.46 -34.57 -7.01
C SER A 229 3.41 -35.40 -5.71
N GLU A 230 3.97 -36.60 -5.72
CA GLU A 230 4.04 -37.50 -4.56
C GLU A 230 5.34 -37.41 -3.76
N ASP A 231 6.42 -36.74 -4.31
CA ASP A 231 7.75 -36.76 -3.69
C ASP A 231 8.21 -35.44 -3.05
N ILE A 232 7.39 -34.37 -3.01
CA ILE A 232 7.81 -33.07 -2.42
C ILE A 232 7.24 -32.85 -1.01
N ILE A 233 6.23 -33.62 -0.63
CA ILE A 233 5.88 -33.75 0.77
C ILE A 233 6.60 -35.01 1.26
N GLU A 234 7.81 -34.84 1.81
CA GLU A 234 8.32 -35.88 2.71
C GLU A 234 7.18 -36.22 3.65
N LYS A 235 6.74 -37.48 3.63
CA LYS A 235 5.78 -37.99 4.62
C LYS A 235 6.45 -37.85 5.97
N GLY A 236 6.26 -36.70 6.59
CA GLY A 236 6.67 -36.42 7.95
C GLY A 236 5.46 -35.93 8.71
N SER A 237 5.26 -36.39 9.90
CA SER A 237 4.28 -35.81 10.79
C SER A 237 4.76 -34.48 11.31
N LEU A 238 3.88 -33.46 11.29
CA LEU A 238 4.14 -32.20 11.96
C LEU A 238 4.15 -32.42 13.46
N VAL A 239 5.31 -32.31 14.08
CA VAL A 239 5.50 -32.46 15.52
C VAL A 239 5.95 -31.13 16.14
N LEU A 240 5.66 -30.92 17.41
CA LEU A 240 6.17 -29.77 18.13
C LEU A 240 7.68 -29.88 18.29
N SER A 241 8.42 -28.82 17.96
CA SER A 241 9.89 -28.80 18.08
C SER A 241 10.33 -29.23 19.50
N SER A 242 11.38 -30.03 19.58
CA SER A 242 11.98 -30.41 20.85
C SER A 242 12.85 -29.30 21.47
N GLU A 243 13.23 -28.30 20.68
CA GLU A 243 14.13 -27.21 21.10
C GLU A 243 13.55 -25.84 20.72
N CYS A 244 13.66 -24.86 21.62
CA CYS A 244 13.28 -23.48 21.34
C CYS A 244 14.29 -22.80 20.40
N PRO A 245 13.86 -22.28 19.24
CA PRO A 245 14.81 -21.64 18.31
C PRO A 245 15.41 -20.32 18.86
N ALA A 246 14.71 -19.66 19.80
CA ALA A 246 15.15 -18.38 20.34
C ALA A 246 16.18 -18.52 21.47
N CYS A 247 16.01 -19.48 22.40
CA CYS A 247 16.86 -19.56 23.60
C CYS A 247 17.48 -20.96 23.82
N LYS A 248 17.25 -21.93 22.89
CA LYS A 248 17.79 -23.29 22.94
C LYS A 248 17.28 -24.14 24.11
N TYR A 249 16.18 -23.71 24.75
CA TYR A 249 15.54 -24.49 25.81
C TYR A 249 14.99 -25.81 25.24
N GLN A 250 15.28 -26.93 25.88
CA GLN A 250 14.74 -28.26 25.52
C GLN A 250 13.38 -28.43 26.16
N TYR A 251 12.34 -28.64 25.36
CA TYR A 251 11.00 -28.89 25.86
C TYR A 251 10.88 -30.32 26.45
N ILE A 252 10.40 -30.38 27.66
CA ILE A 252 10.16 -31.63 28.40
C ILE A 252 8.67 -31.99 28.51
N ASP A 253 7.81 -31.09 28.02
CA ASP A 253 6.34 -31.21 28.05
C ASP A 253 5.72 -30.71 26.73
N ASP A 254 4.39 -30.77 26.62
CA ASP A 254 3.64 -30.32 25.46
C ASP A 254 3.26 -28.82 25.49
N SER A 255 4.00 -28.02 26.24
CA SER A 255 3.74 -26.58 26.31
C SER A 255 3.87 -25.91 24.92
N GLN A 256 2.92 -25.03 24.61
CA GLN A 256 2.89 -24.28 23.33
C GLN A 256 3.80 -23.03 23.35
N GLU A 257 4.25 -22.62 24.53
CA GLU A 257 5.16 -21.49 24.72
C GLU A 257 6.41 -21.92 25.48
N CYS A 258 7.52 -21.30 25.16
CA CYS A 258 8.78 -21.61 25.84
C CYS A 258 8.79 -21.08 27.28
N PRO A 259 8.95 -21.93 28.30
CA PRO A 259 8.97 -21.50 29.69
C PRO A 259 10.13 -20.55 30.03
N SER A 260 11.20 -20.55 29.21
CA SER A 260 12.39 -19.76 29.45
C SER A 260 12.31 -18.36 28.84
N CYS A 261 11.69 -18.19 27.66
CA CYS A 261 11.70 -16.89 26.94
C CYS A 261 10.33 -16.45 26.43
N GLY A 262 9.26 -17.22 26.65
CA GLY A 262 7.88 -16.89 26.20
C GLY A 262 7.63 -17.00 24.71
N SER A 263 8.59 -17.45 23.90
CA SER A 263 8.39 -17.64 22.46
C SER A 263 7.48 -18.81 22.17
N SER A 264 6.61 -18.70 21.17
CA SER A 264 5.76 -19.79 20.72
C SER A 264 6.60 -20.97 20.22
N ARG A 265 6.19 -22.18 20.54
CA ARG A 265 6.85 -23.42 20.13
C ARG A 265 6.50 -23.73 18.67
N PRO A 266 7.46 -23.77 17.75
CA PRO A 266 7.19 -24.05 16.34
C PRO A 266 6.88 -25.54 16.11
N MET A 267 6.06 -25.82 15.11
CA MET A 267 5.91 -27.16 14.55
C MET A 267 7.02 -27.39 13.53
N VAL A 268 7.66 -28.55 13.59
CA VAL A 268 8.69 -29.00 12.65
C VAL A 268 8.25 -30.29 11.98
N LEU A 269 8.71 -30.50 10.73
CA LEU A 269 8.47 -31.75 10.00
C LEU A 269 9.51 -32.75 10.48
N GLU A 270 9.08 -33.86 11.11
CA GLU A 270 9.97 -35.01 11.33
C GLU A 270 9.77 -36.01 10.18
N PRO A 271 10.83 -36.38 9.45
CA PRO A 271 10.74 -37.43 8.45
C PRO A 271 10.35 -38.76 9.12
N ASP A 272 9.39 -39.49 8.54
CA ASP A 272 9.06 -40.81 8.98
C ASP A 272 10.29 -41.73 8.86
N SER A 273 10.69 -42.32 9.97
CA SER A 273 11.85 -43.20 10.09
C SER A 273 11.66 -44.55 9.38
#